data_013a80e5f1e628f35d2643a245c0722c
#
_entry.id   013a80e5f1e628f35d2643a245c0722c
#
_cell.length_a   1.000
_cell.length_b   1.000
_cell.length_c   1.000
_cell.angle_alpha   90.00
_cell.angle_beta   90.00
_cell.angle_gamma   90.00
#
_symmetry.space_group_name_H-M   'P 1'
#
loop_
_entity.id
_entity.type
_entity.pdbx_description
1 polymer ?
#
loop_
_entity_poly.entity_id
_entity_poly.type
_entity_poly.pdbx_seq_one_letter_code
_entity_poly.pdbx_strand_id
1 'polypeptide(L)'
;PHVLEEGRGEIVVYFSRVYNPMWINPDGFMWLKALKAEEKMKCHVALTPTWNESAWFADYVLPMGHSGERHDLMSQETHAGQWLAFRQPVRRVAMEKLGQHVEFTYEANPGEVWEENEFWIQLSARMDPDGSLGIRRHFESPYRPGEIITIDEYYGWIFENSVPGLPEAAAAEKLTPLQYMRKYGAYEVTRENYTPYENEISGLEAKETEKLDSLFFQLKEVARGAIDLDLGGLQIDLEQRILKDDKVIGVMIDGKAKAGVGTPSRKFEFFSPTMHEWGWPEKDYTIPWPLKSHVHPDNIDIGKGEMLLLPNFRLPTLIHTRSANAKWLYEISHKNPVWMHPSDARRLDVTTGDLIRVETEIGYFIDKAWVTEGIKPGVIAMSHHLGRWRLQDDMGVNPGMSNVATLEEDDQGGNKLNIIKEAEAWETFDPDTS
;
A
#
# COMPACT_ATOMS: atom_id res chain seq x y z
N PRO A 1 -12.63 -10.83 -0.76
CA PRO A 1 -13.79 -11.46 -1.44
C PRO A 1 -13.92 -12.93 -1.12
N HIS A 2 -12.88 -13.76 -1.27
CA HIS A 2 -12.92 -15.22 -1.07
C HIS A 2 -13.53 -15.66 0.27
N VAL A 3 -13.12 -15.03 1.38
CA VAL A 3 -13.65 -15.37 2.71
C VAL A 3 -15.17 -15.18 2.77
N LEU A 4 -15.66 -14.11 2.17
CA LEU A 4 -17.10 -13.82 2.11
C LEU A 4 -17.82 -14.78 1.15
N GLU A 5 -17.24 -15.07 -0.01
CA GLU A 5 -17.81 -15.96 -1.00
C GLU A 5 -17.94 -17.38 -0.46
N GLU A 6 -16.90 -17.87 0.23
CA GLU A 6 -16.87 -19.20 0.84
C GLU A 6 -17.72 -19.32 2.12
N GLY A 7 -18.35 -18.24 2.57
CA GLY A 7 -19.17 -18.24 3.79
C GLY A 7 -18.38 -18.42 5.09
N ARG A 8 -17.08 -18.07 5.07
CA ARG A 8 -16.19 -18.20 6.23
C ARG A 8 -16.26 -17.04 7.21
N GLY A 9 -17.18 -16.11 6.99
CA GLY A 9 -17.38 -14.98 7.89
C GLY A 9 -18.23 -13.88 7.28
N GLU A 10 -18.54 -12.88 8.10
CA GLU A 10 -19.24 -11.65 7.74
C GLU A 10 -18.38 -10.45 8.12
N ILE A 11 -18.55 -9.35 7.40
CA ILE A 11 -17.95 -8.06 7.71
C ILE A 11 -19.06 -7.12 8.16
N VAL A 12 -19.03 -6.69 9.40
CA VAL A 12 -20.03 -5.76 9.93
C VAL A 12 -19.82 -4.37 9.36
N VAL A 13 -18.58 -3.87 9.39
CA VAL A 13 -18.20 -2.59 8.78
C VAL A 13 -16.92 -2.76 8.00
N TYR A 14 -16.93 -2.33 6.75
CA TYR A 14 -15.78 -2.29 5.87
C TYR A 14 -15.43 -0.84 5.53
N PHE A 15 -14.23 -0.41 5.88
CA PHE A 15 -13.69 0.87 5.45
C PHE A 15 -12.74 0.67 4.28
N SER A 16 -13.07 1.21 3.11
CA SER A 16 -12.13 1.33 2.01
C SER A 16 -11.46 2.71 2.03
N ARG A 17 -10.16 2.74 2.25
CA ARG A 17 -9.41 3.99 2.33
C ARG A 17 -8.56 4.19 1.08
N VAL A 18 -8.88 5.20 0.27
CA VAL A 18 -8.15 5.52 -0.98
C VAL A 18 -7.92 4.27 -1.85
N TYR A 19 -8.85 3.33 -1.80
CA TYR A 19 -8.72 2.02 -2.40
C TYR A 19 -9.90 1.73 -3.33
N ASN A 20 -9.59 1.33 -4.55
CA ASN A 20 -10.57 1.03 -5.59
C ASN A 20 -10.41 -0.40 -6.10
N PRO A 21 -10.70 -1.40 -5.26
CA PRO A 21 -10.40 -2.80 -5.57
C PRO A 21 -11.13 -3.36 -6.78
N MET A 22 -12.34 -2.87 -7.06
CA MET A 22 -13.07 -3.28 -8.26
C MET A 22 -12.32 -2.98 -9.55
N TRP A 23 -11.50 -1.94 -9.55
CA TRP A 23 -10.82 -1.47 -10.73
C TRP A 23 -9.35 -1.85 -10.80
N ILE A 24 -8.66 -1.84 -9.66
CA ILE A 24 -7.21 -2.00 -9.62
C ILE A 24 -6.74 -3.42 -9.29
N ASN A 25 -7.62 -4.27 -8.79
CA ASN A 25 -7.27 -5.65 -8.50
C ASN A 25 -7.63 -6.56 -9.67
N PRO A 26 -6.87 -7.64 -9.89
CA PRO A 26 -7.29 -8.71 -10.77
C PRO A 26 -8.67 -9.23 -10.37
N ASP A 27 -9.49 -9.57 -11.37
CA ASP A 27 -10.86 -10.04 -11.15
C ASP A 27 -11.71 -9.10 -10.28
N GLY A 28 -11.92 -7.90 -10.77
CA GLY A 28 -12.78 -6.90 -10.12
C GLY A 28 -14.22 -7.35 -9.89
N PHE A 29 -14.68 -8.39 -10.60
CA PHE A 29 -16.04 -8.95 -10.41
C PHE A 29 -16.24 -9.61 -9.06
N MET A 30 -15.23 -10.32 -8.57
CA MET A 30 -15.29 -10.86 -7.22
C MET A 30 -15.45 -9.75 -6.17
N TRP A 31 -14.79 -8.62 -6.39
CA TRP A 31 -14.97 -7.44 -5.54
C TRP A 31 -16.37 -6.84 -5.68
N LEU A 32 -16.86 -6.70 -6.92
CA LEU A 32 -18.21 -6.22 -7.16
C LEU A 32 -19.24 -7.11 -6.46
N LYS A 33 -19.13 -8.44 -6.60
CA LYS A 33 -19.99 -9.40 -5.94
C LYS A 33 -19.94 -9.26 -4.41
N ALA A 34 -18.75 -9.07 -3.85
CA ALA A 34 -18.59 -8.89 -2.41
C ALA A 34 -19.18 -7.56 -1.91
N LEU A 35 -18.98 -6.46 -2.64
CA LEU A 35 -19.49 -5.13 -2.28
C LEU A 35 -21.03 -5.04 -2.40
N LYS A 36 -21.66 -5.87 -3.24
CA LYS A 36 -23.11 -5.96 -3.39
C LYS A 36 -23.77 -6.96 -2.46
N ALA A 37 -23.02 -7.76 -1.72
CA ALA A 37 -23.54 -8.79 -0.84
C ALA A 37 -23.86 -8.21 0.55
N GLU A 38 -24.95 -7.45 0.67
CA GLU A 38 -25.35 -6.76 1.91
C GLU A 38 -25.55 -7.72 3.08
N GLU A 39 -25.95 -8.95 2.81
CA GLU A 39 -26.09 -9.99 3.83
C GLU A 39 -24.75 -10.41 4.46
N LYS A 40 -23.64 -10.20 3.75
CA LYS A 40 -22.27 -10.56 4.18
C LYS A 40 -21.42 -9.36 4.58
N MET A 41 -21.68 -8.22 3.96
CA MET A 41 -21.03 -6.93 4.25
C MET A 41 -22.11 -5.93 4.64
N LYS A 42 -22.28 -5.69 5.95
CA LYS A 42 -23.42 -4.94 6.47
C LYS A 42 -23.32 -3.43 6.23
N CYS A 43 -22.11 -2.90 6.17
CA CYS A 43 -21.86 -1.48 5.95
C CYS A 43 -20.52 -1.28 5.27
N HIS A 44 -20.51 -0.58 4.14
CA HIS A 44 -19.30 -0.16 3.45
C HIS A 44 -19.16 1.36 3.54
N VAL A 45 -18.05 1.83 4.10
CA VAL A 45 -17.72 3.25 4.19
C VAL A 45 -16.48 3.54 3.33
N ALA A 46 -16.63 4.35 2.30
CA ALA A 46 -15.53 4.75 1.44
C ALA A 46 -14.92 6.07 1.90
N LEU A 47 -13.68 6.04 2.35
CA LEU A 47 -12.86 7.20 2.67
C LEU A 47 -12.01 7.56 1.46
N THR A 48 -12.38 8.54 0.69
CA THR A 48 -11.73 8.79 -0.60
C THR A 48 -11.64 10.28 -0.96
N PRO A 49 -10.50 10.73 -1.51
CA PRO A 49 -10.35 12.10 -2.01
C PRO A 49 -11.02 12.31 -3.38
N THR A 50 -11.35 11.24 -4.08
CA THR A 50 -11.97 11.29 -5.42
C THR A 50 -12.99 10.17 -5.54
N TRP A 51 -14.05 10.40 -6.30
CA TRP A 51 -14.96 9.32 -6.69
C TRP A 51 -14.21 8.19 -7.39
N ASN A 52 -14.63 6.97 -7.10
CA ASN A 52 -14.12 5.78 -7.76
C ASN A 52 -15.21 4.71 -7.83
N GLU A 53 -14.95 3.67 -8.63
CA GLU A 53 -15.92 2.64 -8.94
C GLU A 53 -16.37 1.85 -7.71
N SER A 54 -15.46 1.58 -6.78
CA SER A 54 -15.79 0.88 -5.53
C SER A 54 -16.63 1.75 -4.59
N ALA A 55 -16.43 3.05 -4.60
CA ALA A 55 -17.21 3.98 -3.78
C ALA A 55 -18.67 4.08 -4.21
N TRP A 56 -19.02 3.73 -5.46
CA TRP A 56 -20.41 3.65 -5.91
C TRP A 56 -21.25 2.60 -5.16
N PHE A 57 -20.60 1.62 -4.59
CA PHE A 57 -21.22 0.53 -3.81
C PHE A 57 -21.06 0.72 -2.31
N ALA A 58 -20.64 1.90 -1.88
CA ALA A 58 -20.55 2.21 -0.46
C ALA A 58 -21.87 2.80 0.06
N ASP A 59 -22.23 2.46 1.30
CA ASP A 59 -23.36 3.05 1.99
C ASP A 59 -23.06 4.51 2.37
N TYR A 60 -21.79 4.80 2.66
CA TYR A 60 -21.31 6.14 2.97
C TYR A 60 -20.03 6.46 2.20
N VAL A 61 -20.01 7.61 1.55
CA VAL A 61 -18.80 8.15 0.92
C VAL A 61 -18.41 9.41 1.68
N LEU A 62 -17.28 9.35 2.36
CA LEU A 62 -16.76 10.43 3.17
C LEU A 62 -15.55 11.06 2.48
N PRO A 63 -15.56 12.38 2.25
CA PRO A 63 -14.46 13.07 1.62
C PRO A 63 -13.26 13.11 2.55
N MET A 64 -12.13 12.58 2.08
CA MET A 64 -10.86 12.58 2.78
C MET A 64 -9.83 13.45 2.10
N GLY A 65 -8.97 14.09 2.90
CA GLY A 65 -7.96 15.00 2.40
C GLY A 65 -6.99 14.36 1.41
N HIS A 66 -6.82 15.02 0.27
CA HIS A 66 -5.71 14.79 -0.64
C HIS A 66 -4.39 15.22 0.01
N SER A 67 -3.25 14.92 -0.62
CA SER A 67 -1.91 15.20 -0.05
C SER A 67 -1.69 16.61 0.49
N GLY A 68 -2.27 17.63 -0.11
CA GLY A 68 -2.17 19.03 0.34
C GLY A 68 -3.21 19.44 1.39
N GLU A 69 -4.11 18.55 1.77
CA GLU A 69 -5.26 18.82 2.64
C GLU A 69 -5.17 18.10 3.98
N ARG A 70 -4.09 17.36 4.21
CA ARG A 70 -3.87 16.58 5.43
C ARG A 70 -2.41 16.58 5.87
N HIS A 71 -2.19 16.26 7.14
CA HIS A 71 -0.88 15.87 7.62
C HIS A 71 -0.52 14.47 7.14
N ASP A 72 0.78 14.19 7.06
CA ASP A 72 1.27 12.86 6.77
C ASP A 72 2.72 12.71 7.22
N LEU A 73 3.08 11.50 7.61
CA LEU A 73 4.45 11.11 7.93
C LEU A 73 4.95 10.14 6.87
N MET A 74 6.19 10.29 6.50
CA MET A 74 6.88 9.38 5.60
C MET A 74 8.26 9.09 6.14
N SER A 75 8.52 7.84 6.47
CA SER A 75 9.85 7.35 6.83
C SER A 75 10.55 6.78 5.60
N GLN A 76 11.87 6.88 5.57
CA GLN A 76 12.71 6.47 4.44
C GLN A 76 13.83 5.56 4.95
N GLU A 77 13.47 4.35 5.37
CA GLU A 77 14.42 3.39 5.93
C GLU A 77 15.18 2.58 4.87
N THR A 78 14.71 2.63 3.63
CA THR A 78 15.27 1.86 2.52
C THR A 78 16.39 2.56 1.75
N HIS A 79 16.76 3.76 2.17
CA HIS A 79 17.84 4.56 1.58
C HIS A 79 19.12 4.51 2.43
N ALA A 80 20.18 5.09 1.91
CA ALA A 80 21.48 5.23 2.60
C ALA A 80 21.42 6.26 3.74
N GLY A 81 20.44 6.17 4.58
CA GLY A 81 20.15 7.03 5.71
C GLY A 81 18.67 6.97 6.05
N GLN A 82 18.37 7.23 7.30
CA GLN A 82 16.99 7.23 7.79
C GLN A 82 16.49 8.67 7.89
N TRP A 83 15.41 8.95 7.21
CA TRP A 83 14.75 10.24 7.19
C TRP A 83 13.29 10.11 7.61
N LEU A 84 12.84 11.10 8.37
CA LEU A 84 11.41 11.30 8.62
C LEU A 84 10.97 12.60 7.95
N ALA A 85 10.01 12.51 7.06
CA ALA A 85 9.39 13.68 6.43
C ALA A 85 8.00 13.92 7.01
N PHE A 86 7.64 15.20 7.15
CA PHE A 86 6.35 15.64 7.65
C PHE A 86 5.68 16.59 6.66
N ARG A 87 4.57 16.16 6.14
CA ARG A 87 3.72 16.97 5.28
C ARG A 87 2.61 17.61 6.09
N GLN A 88 2.26 18.86 5.75
CA GLN A 88 1.25 19.64 6.42
C GLN A 88 0.15 20.07 5.45
N PRO A 89 -1.11 20.23 5.91
CA PRO A 89 -2.20 20.75 5.09
C PRO A 89 -1.95 22.23 4.72
N VAL A 90 -1.85 22.49 3.43
CA VAL A 90 -1.37 23.77 2.91
C VAL A 90 -2.28 24.94 3.30
N ARG A 91 -3.59 24.75 3.19
CA ARG A 91 -4.56 25.82 3.49
C ARG A 91 -4.61 26.14 4.98
N ARG A 92 -4.63 25.12 5.84
CA ARG A 92 -4.57 25.26 7.29
C ARG A 92 -3.34 26.08 7.70
N VAL A 93 -2.16 25.67 7.22
CA VAL A 93 -0.90 26.37 7.51
C VAL A 93 -0.94 27.82 7.01
N ALA A 94 -1.53 28.09 5.85
CA ALA A 94 -1.68 29.46 5.33
C ALA A 94 -2.59 30.31 6.23
N MET A 95 -3.75 29.77 6.64
CA MET A 95 -4.69 30.44 7.54
C MET A 95 -4.07 30.73 8.90
N GLU A 96 -3.40 29.76 9.51
CA GLU A 96 -2.68 29.93 10.78
C GLU A 96 -1.59 31.00 10.70
N LYS A 97 -0.83 31.05 9.59
CA LYS A 97 0.16 32.11 9.34
C LYS A 97 -0.44 33.51 9.17
N LEU A 98 -1.70 33.56 8.75
CA LEU A 98 -2.47 34.81 8.68
C LEU A 98 -3.15 35.17 10.02
N GLY A 99 -2.88 34.40 11.08
CA GLY A 99 -3.42 34.63 12.41
C GLY A 99 -4.84 34.12 12.62
N GLN A 100 -5.34 33.27 11.73
CA GLN A 100 -6.64 32.62 11.89
C GLN A 100 -6.49 31.37 12.76
N HIS A 101 -7.44 31.14 13.65
CA HIS A 101 -7.50 29.91 14.42
C HIS A 101 -8.23 28.85 13.59
N VAL A 102 -7.66 27.65 13.52
CA VAL A 102 -8.22 26.47 12.86
C VAL A 102 -8.24 25.33 13.89
N GLU A 103 -9.39 24.94 14.38
CA GLU A 103 -9.52 23.85 15.31
C GLU A 103 -9.36 22.50 14.60
N PHE A 104 -10.16 22.28 13.55
CA PHE A 104 -10.09 21.09 12.72
C PHE A 104 -9.64 21.41 11.31
N THR A 105 -8.82 20.54 10.73
CA THR A 105 -8.28 20.74 9.39
C THR A 105 -9.38 20.87 8.31
N TYR A 106 -10.53 20.23 8.48
CA TYR A 106 -11.64 20.37 7.55
C TYR A 106 -12.20 21.81 7.46
N GLU A 107 -12.02 22.64 8.47
CA GLU A 107 -12.44 24.03 8.44
C GLU A 107 -11.63 24.86 7.43
N ALA A 108 -10.39 24.45 7.17
CA ALA A 108 -9.54 25.06 6.17
C ALA A 108 -9.71 24.45 4.78
N ASN A 109 -10.11 23.20 4.71
CA ASN A 109 -10.26 22.48 3.45
C ASN A 109 -11.57 22.86 2.74
N PRO A 110 -11.63 22.79 1.40
CA PRO A 110 -12.88 22.96 0.68
C PRO A 110 -13.82 21.78 0.95
N GLY A 111 -15.10 22.05 1.21
CA GLY A 111 -16.16 21.06 1.17
C GLY A 111 -16.03 19.92 2.18
N GLU A 112 -16.07 20.20 3.48
CA GLU A 112 -16.12 19.18 4.55
C GLU A 112 -15.08 18.05 4.46
N VAL A 113 -13.94 18.33 3.83
CA VAL A 113 -12.87 17.35 3.64
C VAL A 113 -12.06 17.17 4.91
N TRP A 114 -12.17 15.99 5.51
CA TRP A 114 -11.51 15.65 6.76
C TRP A 114 -10.02 15.32 6.57
N GLU A 115 -9.24 15.68 7.55
CA GLU A 115 -7.92 15.10 7.81
C GLU A 115 -8.13 13.70 8.38
N GLU A 116 -7.41 12.72 7.86
CA GLU A 116 -7.67 11.31 8.15
C GLU A 116 -7.49 10.96 9.63
N ASN A 117 -6.42 11.44 10.26
CA ASN A 117 -6.18 11.13 11.67
C ASN A 117 -7.19 11.85 12.58
N GLU A 118 -7.57 13.08 12.26
CA GLU A 118 -8.67 13.77 12.97
C GLU A 118 -9.98 13.00 12.85
N PHE A 119 -10.27 12.46 11.67
CA PHE A 119 -11.47 11.64 11.48
C PHE A 119 -11.49 10.44 12.42
N TRP A 120 -10.39 9.67 12.48
CA TRP A 120 -10.33 8.49 13.36
C TRP A 120 -10.39 8.85 14.84
N ILE A 121 -9.73 9.94 15.26
CA ILE A 121 -9.80 10.46 16.62
C ILE A 121 -11.25 10.83 16.97
N GLN A 122 -11.92 11.59 16.11
CA GLN A 122 -13.28 12.04 16.35
C GLN A 122 -14.30 10.91 16.27
N LEU A 123 -14.14 9.97 15.36
CA LEU A 123 -14.98 8.78 15.29
C LEU A 123 -14.87 7.96 16.58
N SER A 124 -13.66 7.72 17.05
CA SER A 124 -13.40 6.97 18.28
C SER A 124 -14.01 7.65 19.52
N ALA A 125 -13.88 8.97 19.61
CA ALA A 125 -14.49 9.75 20.68
C ALA A 125 -16.03 9.70 20.66
N ARG A 126 -16.64 9.66 19.49
CA ARG A 126 -18.10 9.55 19.34
C ARG A 126 -18.62 8.15 19.59
N MET A 127 -17.83 7.13 19.28
CA MET A 127 -18.20 5.74 19.57
C MET A 127 -18.15 5.42 21.06
N ASP A 128 -17.27 6.07 21.79
CA ASP A 128 -17.05 5.82 23.23
C ASP A 128 -16.96 7.14 24.01
N PRO A 129 -18.07 7.89 24.09
CA PRO A 129 -18.04 9.23 24.68
C PRO A 129 -17.77 9.25 26.19
N ASP A 130 -18.12 8.18 26.88
CA ASP A 130 -17.96 8.02 28.34
C ASP A 130 -16.81 7.07 28.72
N GLY A 131 -16.14 6.48 27.75
CA GLY A 131 -15.03 5.53 27.97
C GLY A 131 -15.46 4.12 28.36
N SER A 132 -16.76 3.82 28.36
CA SER A 132 -17.30 2.51 28.78
C SER A 132 -16.89 1.35 27.88
N LEU A 133 -16.60 1.62 26.61
CA LEU A 133 -16.11 0.63 25.64
C LEU A 133 -14.58 0.45 25.72
N GLY A 134 -13.87 1.28 26.45
CA GLY A 134 -12.42 1.25 26.56
C GLY A 134 -11.66 1.74 25.31
N ILE A 135 -12.35 2.36 24.37
CA ILE A 135 -11.78 2.93 23.14
C ILE A 135 -11.21 4.32 23.43
N ARG A 136 -11.99 5.18 24.09
CA ARG A 136 -11.67 6.57 24.37
C ARG A 136 -10.28 6.75 24.98
N ARG A 137 -9.89 5.90 25.92
CA ARG A 137 -8.59 5.97 26.62
C ARG A 137 -7.38 5.97 25.68
N HIS A 138 -7.51 5.43 24.46
CA HIS A 138 -6.44 5.40 23.47
C HIS A 138 -6.34 6.70 22.66
N PHE A 139 -7.32 7.57 22.81
CA PHE A 139 -7.44 8.85 22.11
C PHE A 139 -7.54 10.03 23.07
N GLU A 140 -7.23 9.84 24.34
CA GLU A 140 -7.08 10.94 25.30
C GLU A 140 -5.75 11.62 25.16
N SER A 141 -5.76 12.95 25.36
CA SER A 141 -4.55 13.75 25.30
C SER A 141 -3.59 13.38 26.43
N PRO A 142 -2.32 13.05 26.12
CA PRO A 142 -1.32 12.84 27.16
C PRO A 142 -0.92 14.14 27.89
N TYR A 143 -1.31 15.29 27.36
CA TYR A 143 -1.01 16.62 27.89
C TYR A 143 -2.17 17.23 28.68
N ARG A 144 -3.42 16.81 28.38
CA ARG A 144 -4.65 17.32 28.97
C ARG A 144 -5.56 16.16 29.39
N PRO A 145 -5.34 15.59 30.57
CA PRO A 145 -6.07 14.41 31.05
C PRO A 145 -7.59 14.57 30.96
N GLY A 146 -8.25 13.56 30.40
CA GLY A 146 -9.71 13.54 30.23
C GLY A 146 -10.23 14.25 28.96
N GLU A 147 -9.37 14.95 28.23
CA GLU A 147 -9.72 15.56 26.95
C GLU A 147 -9.28 14.68 25.79
N ILE A 148 -9.96 14.79 24.65
CA ILE A 148 -9.57 14.10 23.42
C ILE A 148 -8.33 14.77 22.85
N ILE A 149 -7.39 13.97 22.36
CA ILE A 149 -6.16 14.43 21.73
C ILE A 149 -6.46 15.24 20.47
N THR A 150 -5.80 16.38 20.32
CA THR A 150 -5.84 17.16 19.07
C THR A 150 -4.84 16.61 18.07
N ILE A 151 -4.99 16.96 16.80
CA ILE A 151 -4.05 16.52 15.75
C ILE A 151 -2.62 17.05 16.00
N ASP A 152 -2.50 18.24 16.56
CA ASP A 152 -1.20 18.83 16.89
C ASP A 152 -0.53 18.08 18.05
N GLU A 153 -1.29 17.74 19.08
CA GLU A 153 -0.81 16.92 20.19
C GLU A 153 -0.43 15.50 19.72
N TYR A 154 -1.21 14.93 18.81
CA TYR A 154 -0.94 13.60 18.23
C TYR A 154 0.43 13.57 17.53
N TYR A 155 0.68 14.50 16.63
CA TYR A 155 1.99 14.59 15.96
C TYR A 155 3.09 15.06 16.90
N GLY A 156 2.81 15.98 17.83
CA GLY A 156 3.74 16.40 18.86
C GLY A 156 4.25 15.20 19.66
N TRP A 157 3.33 14.37 20.14
CA TRP A 157 3.65 13.18 20.92
C TRP A 157 4.50 12.17 20.12
N ILE A 158 4.16 11.95 18.85
CA ILE A 158 4.97 11.07 17.97
C ILE A 158 6.40 11.60 17.87
N PHE A 159 6.58 12.87 17.61
CA PHE A 159 7.91 13.48 17.44
C PHE A 159 8.73 13.51 18.73
N GLU A 160 8.08 13.64 19.86
CA GLU A 160 8.72 13.61 21.18
C GLU A 160 9.16 12.21 21.62
N ASN A 161 8.40 11.18 21.24
CA ASN A 161 8.56 9.84 21.82
C ASN A 161 9.04 8.78 20.83
N SER A 162 8.99 9.04 19.52
CA SER A 162 9.26 8.00 18.52
C SER A 162 10.37 8.35 17.54
N VAL A 163 10.96 9.55 17.62
CA VAL A 163 11.99 9.99 16.68
C VAL A 163 13.30 10.28 17.41
N PRO A 164 14.25 9.34 17.40
CA PRO A 164 15.51 9.50 18.09
C PRO A 164 16.28 10.76 17.66
N GLY A 165 16.76 11.56 18.63
CA GLY A 165 17.54 12.76 18.39
C GLY A 165 16.75 14.00 17.98
N LEU A 166 15.49 13.86 17.58
CA LEU A 166 14.66 15.01 17.18
C LEU A 166 14.35 15.94 18.37
N PRO A 167 14.00 15.46 19.58
CA PRO A 167 13.77 16.33 20.73
C PRO A 167 15.00 17.19 21.06
N GLU A 168 16.19 16.61 21.01
CA GLU A 168 17.46 17.30 21.29
C GLU A 168 17.77 18.34 20.21
N ALA A 169 17.57 17.98 18.93
CA ALA A 169 17.77 18.91 17.82
C ALA A 169 16.80 20.10 17.88
N ALA A 170 15.56 19.85 18.22
CA ALA A 170 14.54 20.91 18.41
C ALA A 170 14.89 21.81 19.59
N ALA A 171 15.28 21.24 20.74
CA ALA A 171 15.67 21.99 21.92
C ALA A 171 16.87 22.90 21.68
N ALA A 172 17.85 22.47 20.88
CA ALA A 172 19.00 23.28 20.50
C ALA A 172 18.58 24.58 19.77
N GLU A 173 17.47 24.57 19.08
CA GLU A 173 16.88 25.74 18.40
C GLU A 173 15.78 26.43 19.23
N LYS A 174 15.54 25.99 20.47
CA LYS A 174 14.46 26.48 21.34
C LYS A 174 13.06 26.28 20.74
N LEU A 175 12.88 25.16 20.03
CA LEU A 175 11.63 24.75 19.42
C LEU A 175 11.11 23.47 20.11
N THR A 176 9.79 23.23 20.01
CA THR A 176 9.26 21.89 20.26
C THR A 176 9.55 20.99 19.05
N PRO A 177 9.56 19.65 19.21
CA PRO A 177 9.72 18.74 18.06
C PRO A 177 8.71 18.98 16.93
N LEU A 178 7.46 19.27 17.26
CA LEU A 178 6.44 19.63 16.25
C LEU A 178 6.79 20.94 15.53
N GLN A 179 7.24 21.98 16.27
CA GLN A 179 7.65 23.25 15.65
C GLN A 179 8.88 23.06 14.76
N TYR A 180 9.80 22.22 15.15
CA TYR A 180 10.97 21.88 14.33
C TYR A 180 10.54 21.21 13.02
N MET A 181 9.68 20.18 13.09
CA MET A 181 9.17 19.50 11.91
C MET A 181 8.30 20.41 11.03
N ARG A 182 7.54 21.31 11.62
CA ARG A 182 6.79 22.34 10.85
C ARG A 182 7.68 23.34 10.14
N LYS A 183 8.84 23.62 10.71
CA LYS A 183 9.82 24.55 10.11
C LYS A 183 10.59 23.91 8.95
N TYR A 184 11.07 22.69 9.13
CA TYR A 184 11.97 22.02 8.19
C TYR A 184 11.30 21.02 7.26
N GLY A 185 10.20 20.44 7.66
CA GLY A 185 9.46 19.44 6.88
C GLY A 185 10.11 18.06 6.86
N ALA A 186 11.36 17.93 7.30
CA ALA A 186 12.07 16.65 7.37
C ALA A 186 13.16 16.69 8.45
N TYR A 187 13.48 15.50 8.96
CA TYR A 187 14.56 15.30 9.91
C TYR A 187 15.39 14.08 9.51
N GLU A 188 16.71 14.22 9.52
CA GLU A 188 17.65 13.11 9.28
C GLU A 188 17.93 12.43 10.61
N VAL A 189 17.37 11.23 10.79
CA VAL A 189 17.54 10.44 12.02
C VAL A 189 18.96 9.90 12.11
N THR A 190 19.46 9.33 11.02
CA THR A 190 20.83 8.86 10.89
C THR A 190 21.27 8.80 9.44
N ARG A 191 22.58 8.91 9.20
CA ARG A 191 23.22 8.68 7.89
C ARG A 191 23.67 7.24 7.71
N GLU A 192 23.55 6.43 8.75
CA GLU A 192 23.91 5.03 8.67
C GLU A 192 22.86 4.23 7.88
N ASN A 193 23.31 3.16 7.26
CA ASN A 193 22.40 2.24 6.58
C ASN A 193 21.45 1.61 7.60
N TYR A 194 20.23 1.37 7.15
CA TYR A 194 19.24 0.66 7.95
C TYR A 194 19.57 -0.83 8.02
N THR A 195 20.10 -1.25 9.15
CA THR A 195 20.51 -2.64 9.41
C THR A 195 19.86 -3.17 10.68
N PRO A 196 18.53 -3.35 10.70
CA PRO A 196 17.79 -3.74 11.91
C PRO A 196 18.23 -5.10 12.47
N TYR A 197 18.80 -5.95 11.64
CA TYR A 197 19.35 -7.23 12.06
C TYR A 197 20.62 -7.09 12.95
N GLU A 198 21.26 -5.92 12.94
CA GLU A 198 22.41 -5.59 13.80
C GLU A 198 22.02 -4.93 15.13
N ASN A 199 20.73 -4.67 15.34
CA ASN A 199 20.25 -4.09 16.57
C ASN A 199 20.53 -5.00 17.77
N GLU A 200 20.55 -4.42 18.96
CA GLU A 200 20.61 -5.16 20.21
C GLU A 200 19.36 -6.01 20.40
N ILE A 201 19.51 -7.13 21.11
CA ILE A 201 18.39 -8.03 21.41
C ILE A 201 17.51 -7.36 22.47
N SER A 202 16.27 -7.10 22.14
CA SER A 202 15.31 -6.52 23.08
C SER A 202 15.07 -7.45 24.28
N GLY A 203 15.14 -6.87 25.48
CA GLY A 203 14.89 -7.60 26.74
C GLY A 203 16.09 -8.37 27.30
N LEU A 204 17.28 -8.20 26.74
CA LEU A 204 18.53 -8.63 27.38
C LEU A 204 19.14 -7.49 28.18
N GLU A 205 19.72 -7.83 29.33
CA GLU A 205 20.53 -6.90 30.10
C GLU A 205 21.95 -6.76 29.47
N ALA A 206 22.57 -5.62 29.64
CA ALA A 206 23.94 -5.36 29.11
C ALA A 206 24.95 -6.44 29.54
N LYS A 207 24.86 -6.92 30.79
CA LYS A 207 25.69 -8.01 31.30
C LYS A 207 25.51 -9.34 30.61
N GLU A 208 24.28 -9.65 30.20
CA GLU A 208 23.97 -10.85 29.43
C GLU A 208 24.56 -10.76 28.03
N THR A 209 24.43 -9.60 27.38
CA THR A 209 25.03 -9.33 26.07
C THR A 209 26.57 -9.38 26.10
N GLU A 210 27.23 -8.74 27.07
CA GLU A 210 28.68 -8.82 27.22
C GLU A 210 29.19 -10.24 27.41
N LYS A 211 28.45 -11.06 28.16
CA LYS A 211 28.80 -12.45 28.39
C LYS A 211 28.63 -13.29 27.12
N LEU A 212 27.56 -13.10 26.37
CA LEU A 212 27.37 -13.73 25.07
C LEU A 212 28.50 -13.38 24.09
N ASP A 213 28.83 -12.11 23.98
CA ASP A 213 29.92 -11.62 23.12
C ASP A 213 31.29 -12.24 23.53
N SER A 214 31.57 -12.32 24.82
CA SER A 214 32.84 -12.90 25.31
C SER A 214 32.98 -14.40 25.06
N LEU A 215 31.85 -15.11 25.02
CA LEU A 215 31.82 -16.57 24.84
C LEU A 215 31.99 -16.99 23.38
N PHE A 216 31.67 -16.12 22.43
CA PHE A 216 31.80 -16.43 20.99
C PHE A 216 33.25 -16.81 20.60
N PHE A 217 34.26 -16.18 21.21
CA PHE A 217 35.65 -16.53 20.95
C PHE A 217 36.04 -17.90 21.51
N GLN A 218 35.40 -18.35 22.60
CA GLN A 218 35.59 -19.68 23.16
C GLN A 218 34.90 -20.77 22.35
N LEU A 219 33.73 -20.46 21.75
CA LEU A 219 32.98 -21.38 20.91
C LEU A 219 33.69 -21.76 19.60
N LYS A 220 34.56 -20.90 19.07
CA LYS A 220 35.41 -21.24 17.91
C LYS A 220 36.36 -22.39 18.19
N GLU A 221 36.74 -22.60 19.44
CA GLU A 221 37.64 -23.69 19.86
C GLU A 221 36.89 -24.96 20.26
N VAL A 222 35.57 -24.88 20.57
CA VAL A 222 34.72 -26.01 21.02
C VAL A 222 33.69 -26.38 19.95
N ALA A 223 34.14 -26.90 18.85
CA ALA A 223 33.32 -27.14 17.66
C ALA A 223 32.44 -28.39 17.70
N ARG A 224 31.76 -28.76 18.78
CA ARG A 224 30.86 -29.94 18.79
C ARG A 224 29.81 -29.99 19.90
N GLY A 225 28.93 -29.02 19.98
CA GLY A 225 27.73 -29.14 20.82
C GLY A 225 27.16 -27.77 21.20
N ALA A 226 25.85 -27.69 21.48
CA ALA A 226 25.29 -26.51 22.12
C ALA A 226 25.93 -26.37 23.50
N ILE A 227 26.38 -25.16 23.84
CA ILE A 227 26.94 -24.87 25.16
C ILE A 227 25.84 -24.24 26.00
N ASP A 228 25.49 -24.91 27.08
CA ASP A 228 24.67 -24.31 28.14
C ASP A 228 25.58 -23.34 28.91
N LEU A 229 25.18 -22.08 28.88
CA LEU A 229 26.00 -21.01 29.41
C LEU A 229 25.69 -20.69 30.87
N ASP A 230 24.78 -21.41 31.53
CA ASP A 230 24.28 -21.10 32.89
C ASP A 230 24.00 -19.59 33.08
N LEU A 231 23.27 -19.02 32.10
CA LEU A 231 22.95 -17.61 32.01
C LEU A 231 21.44 -17.37 32.17
N GLY A 232 20.82 -18.02 33.17
CA GLY A 232 19.39 -17.82 33.39
C GLY A 232 18.50 -18.24 32.21
N GLY A 233 18.80 -19.41 31.60
CA GLY A 233 18.05 -19.96 30.47
C GLY A 233 18.52 -19.49 29.10
N LEU A 234 19.62 -18.72 29.01
CA LEU A 234 20.23 -18.35 27.73
C LEU A 234 21.12 -19.47 27.19
N GLN A 235 20.97 -19.76 25.92
CA GLN A 235 21.74 -20.79 25.20
C GLN A 235 22.18 -20.26 23.84
N ILE A 236 23.33 -20.73 23.34
CA ILE A 236 23.75 -20.54 21.94
C ILE A 236 23.79 -21.94 21.32
N ASP A 237 23.05 -22.15 20.25
CA ASP A 237 23.05 -23.41 19.55
C ASP A 237 24.16 -23.51 18.48
N LEU A 238 24.26 -24.70 17.86
CA LEU A 238 25.26 -24.97 16.81
C LEU A 238 25.12 -24.08 15.57
N GLU A 239 23.94 -23.50 15.38
CA GLU A 239 23.62 -22.58 14.29
C GLU A 239 23.86 -21.11 14.68
N GLN A 240 24.46 -20.88 15.85
CA GLN A 240 24.73 -19.54 16.38
C GLN A 240 23.47 -18.73 16.69
N ARG A 241 22.32 -19.42 16.91
CA ARG A 241 21.10 -18.77 17.38
C ARG A 241 21.17 -18.63 18.90
N ILE A 242 20.66 -17.51 19.40
CA ILE A 242 20.57 -17.25 20.84
C ILE A 242 19.16 -17.58 21.28
N LEU A 243 19.04 -18.51 22.22
CA LEU A 243 17.76 -18.94 22.78
C LEU A 243 17.62 -18.46 24.22
N LYS A 244 16.41 -18.10 24.60
CA LYS A 244 15.98 -17.86 25.98
C LYS A 244 14.66 -18.59 26.20
N ASP A 245 14.62 -19.49 27.16
CA ASP A 245 13.46 -20.32 27.45
C ASP A 245 12.93 -21.05 26.18
N ASP A 246 13.83 -21.71 25.47
CA ASP A 246 13.60 -22.42 24.20
C ASP A 246 13.11 -21.58 23.01
N LYS A 247 13.07 -20.25 23.16
CA LYS A 247 12.70 -19.36 22.07
C LYS A 247 13.94 -18.69 21.47
N VAL A 248 14.04 -18.70 20.16
CA VAL A 248 15.11 -17.98 19.46
C VAL A 248 14.83 -16.47 19.55
N ILE A 249 15.71 -15.77 20.25
CA ILE A 249 15.58 -14.32 20.48
C ILE A 249 16.58 -13.48 19.69
N GLY A 250 17.65 -14.09 19.19
CA GLY A 250 18.72 -13.42 18.46
C GLY A 250 19.67 -14.38 17.79
N VAL A 251 20.76 -13.87 17.29
CA VAL A 251 21.83 -14.60 16.58
C VAL A 251 23.17 -13.95 16.82
N MET A 252 24.24 -14.74 16.78
CA MET A 252 25.61 -14.22 16.81
C MET A 252 26.02 -13.77 15.40
N ILE A 253 26.33 -12.49 15.22
CA ILE A 253 26.85 -11.90 13.96
C ILE A 253 28.23 -11.32 14.27
N ASP A 254 29.25 -11.79 13.57
CA ASP A 254 30.63 -11.34 13.74
C ASP A 254 31.12 -11.32 15.20
N GLY A 255 30.66 -12.29 15.98
CA GLY A 255 31.03 -12.40 17.39
C GLY A 255 30.25 -11.49 18.33
N LYS A 256 29.19 -10.88 17.86
CA LYS A 256 28.31 -10.03 18.64
C LYS A 256 26.89 -10.61 18.70
N ALA A 257 26.28 -10.49 19.86
CA ALA A 257 24.86 -10.84 20.04
C ALA A 257 23.97 -9.77 19.39
N LYS A 258 23.17 -10.17 18.42
CA LYS A 258 22.34 -9.27 17.63
C LYS A 258 20.91 -9.80 17.51
N ALA A 259 19.96 -8.89 17.27
CA ALA A 259 18.55 -9.25 17.10
C ALA A 259 18.29 -10.19 15.93
N GLY A 260 19.11 -10.10 14.88
CA GLY A 260 18.93 -10.87 13.66
C GLY A 260 17.74 -10.41 12.82
N VAL A 261 17.44 -11.17 11.80
CA VAL A 261 16.30 -10.92 10.90
C VAL A 261 14.98 -11.24 11.60
N GLY A 262 13.88 -10.61 11.19
CA GLY A 262 12.54 -10.82 11.78
C GLY A 262 11.87 -12.16 11.41
N THR A 263 12.64 -13.24 11.40
CA THR A 263 12.20 -14.61 11.10
C THR A 263 12.25 -15.48 12.37
N PRO A 264 11.60 -16.64 12.40
CA PRO A 264 11.70 -17.59 13.52
C PRO A 264 13.13 -17.97 13.87
N SER A 265 14.02 -18.15 12.90
CA SER A 265 15.44 -18.49 13.12
C SER A 265 16.32 -17.28 13.42
N ARG A 266 15.81 -16.06 13.30
CA ARG A 266 16.56 -14.80 13.33
C ARG A 266 17.61 -14.68 12.23
N LYS A 267 17.57 -15.54 11.24
CA LYS A 267 18.41 -15.54 10.05
C LYS A 267 17.57 -15.36 8.79
N PHE A 268 18.24 -15.14 7.68
CA PHE A 268 17.57 -15.17 6.39
C PHE A 268 17.13 -16.62 6.08
N GLU A 269 15.83 -16.84 5.92
CA GLU A 269 15.26 -18.16 5.72
C GLU A 269 14.95 -18.42 4.25
N PHE A 270 15.47 -19.51 3.72
CA PHE A 270 15.13 -20.02 2.39
C PHE A 270 14.05 -21.11 2.44
N PHE A 271 13.79 -21.66 3.58
CA PHE A 271 12.67 -22.57 3.85
C PHE A 271 11.64 -21.84 4.72
N SER A 272 10.38 -21.91 4.35
CA SER A 272 9.29 -21.33 5.13
C SER A 272 8.61 -22.39 6.01
N PRO A 273 8.93 -22.48 7.29
CA PRO A 273 8.26 -23.41 8.20
C PRO A 273 6.74 -23.16 8.26
N THR A 274 6.35 -21.90 8.23
CA THR A 274 4.95 -21.48 8.28
C THR A 274 4.12 -22.02 7.10
N MET A 275 4.65 -21.93 5.88
CA MET A 275 3.96 -22.50 4.71
C MET A 275 3.90 -24.02 4.76
N HIS A 276 4.97 -24.65 5.27
CA HIS A 276 4.99 -26.10 5.49
C HIS A 276 3.93 -26.52 6.52
N GLU A 277 3.82 -25.84 7.65
CA GLU A 277 2.81 -26.07 8.68
C GLU A 277 1.37 -25.88 8.15
N TRP A 278 1.18 -24.97 7.21
CA TRP A 278 -0.11 -24.78 6.54
C TRP A 278 -0.45 -25.88 5.52
N GLY A 279 0.44 -26.82 5.30
CA GLY A 279 0.25 -27.93 4.36
C GLY A 279 0.33 -27.50 2.90
N TRP A 280 1.00 -26.40 2.60
CA TRP A 280 1.22 -25.99 1.22
C TRP A 280 2.23 -26.93 0.55
N PRO A 281 2.12 -27.16 -0.76
CA PRO A 281 3.05 -28.03 -1.48
C PRO A 281 4.50 -27.60 -1.27
N GLU A 282 5.29 -28.46 -0.65
CA GLU A 282 6.66 -28.15 -0.24
C GLU A 282 7.54 -27.69 -1.40
N LYS A 283 7.42 -28.38 -2.52
CA LYS A 283 8.19 -28.08 -3.72
C LYS A 283 7.94 -26.69 -4.28
N ASP A 284 6.70 -26.19 -4.19
CA ASP A 284 6.29 -25.00 -4.89
C ASP A 284 6.32 -23.74 -4.00
N TYR A 285 6.19 -23.90 -2.67
CA TYR A 285 5.97 -22.76 -1.79
C TYR A 285 6.88 -22.67 -0.58
N THR A 286 7.39 -23.79 -0.07
CA THR A 286 8.18 -23.77 1.18
C THR A 286 9.65 -23.44 0.97
N ILE A 287 10.14 -23.59 -0.25
CA ILE A 287 11.49 -23.17 -0.67
C ILE A 287 11.39 -22.19 -1.83
N PRO A 288 12.39 -21.32 -2.06
CA PRO A 288 12.45 -20.48 -3.25
C PRO A 288 12.49 -21.35 -4.51
N TRP A 289 11.39 -21.38 -5.22
CA TRP A 289 11.24 -22.09 -6.48
C TRP A 289 10.72 -21.12 -7.53
N PRO A 290 11.20 -21.19 -8.78
CA PRO A 290 10.71 -20.34 -9.84
C PRO A 290 9.29 -20.77 -10.23
N LEU A 291 8.30 -20.20 -9.56
CA LEU A 291 6.90 -20.36 -9.97
C LEU A 291 6.67 -19.60 -11.27
N LYS A 292 6.12 -20.29 -12.24
CA LYS A 292 5.66 -19.65 -13.45
C LYS A 292 4.43 -18.80 -13.13
N SER A 293 4.53 -17.50 -13.32
CA SER A 293 3.36 -16.64 -13.23
C SER A 293 2.37 -16.96 -14.34
N HIS A 294 1.12 -16.56 -14.18
CA HIS A 294 0.09 -16.71 -15.22
C HIS A 294 0.45 -16.01 -16.54
N VAL A 295 1.30 -14.99 -16.50
CA VAL A 295 1.85 -14.30 -17.67
C VAL A 295 3.23 -14.84 -18.09
N HIS A 296 3.62 -16.05 -17.66
CA HIS A 296 4.87 -16.64 -18.06
C HIS A 296 4.84 -17.02 -19.56
N PRO A 297 5.92 -16.81 -20.32
CA PRO A 297 5.95 -17.12 -21.77
C PRO A 297 5.56 -18.56 -22.12
N ASP A 298 5.77 -19.51 -21.24
CA ASP A 298 5.36 -20.91 -21.45
C ASP A 298 3.83 -21.13 -21.45
N ASN A 299 3.07 -20.16 -20.93
CA ASN A 299 1.61 -20.17 -20.93
C ASN A 299 1.00 -19.51 -22.17
N ILE A 300 1.85 -19.04 -23.09
CA ILE A 300 1.45 -18.29 -24.27
C ILE A 300 1.78 -19.08 -25.51
N ASP A 301 0.78 -19.34 -26.35
CA ASP A 301 0.98 -20.01 -27.62
C ASP A 301 1.30 -19.01 -28.76
N ILE A 302 2.58 -18.67 -28.85
CA ILE A 302 3.06 -17.77 -29.90
C ILE A 302 2.70 -18.29 -31.31
N GLY A 303 2.61 -19.62 -31.47
CA GLY A 303 2.20 -20.25 -32.74
C GLY A 303 0.78 -19.91 -33.15
N LYS A 304 -0.11 -19.69 -32.18
CA LYS A 304 -1.48 -19.20 -32.41
C LYS A 304 -1.58 -17.69 -32.51
N GLY A 305 -0.47 -16.99 -32.33
CA GLY A 305 -0.44 -15.53 -32.37
C GLY A 305 -0.74 -14.86 -31.03
N GLU A 306 -0.77 -15.63 -29.95
CA GLU A 306 -0.91 -15.06 -28.59
C GLU A 306 0.30 -14.21 -28.23
N MET A 307 0.08 -13.19 -27.42
CA MET A 307 1.09 -12.22 -27.03
C MET A 307 1.10 -12.05 -25.51
N LEU A 308 2.27 -11.74 -24.97
CA LEU A 308 2.41 -11.42 -23.56
C LEU A 308 1.88 -10.01 -23.27
N LEU A 309 0.88 -9.91 -22.42
CA LEU A 309 0.38 -8.62 -21.95
C LEU A 309 1.15 -8.16 -20.69
N LEU A 310 1.80 -7.00 -20.78
CA LEU A 310 2.48 -6.33 -19.67
C LEU A 310 1.74 -5.05 -19.24
N PRO A 311 0.88 -5.12 -18.24
CA PRO A 311 0.12 -3.96 -17.76
C PRO A 311 0.85 -3.21 -16.63
N ASN A 312 2.16 -3.26 -16.57
CA ASN A 312 2.91 -2.87 -15.37
C ASN A 312 3.72 -1.57 -15.49
N PHE A 313 3.85 -0.97 -16.64
CA PHE A 313 4.58 0.28 -16.71
C PHE A 313 3.69 1.47 -16.37
N ARG A 314 4.30 2.58 -16.00
CA ARG A 314 3.60 3.83 -15.67
C ARG A 314 3.96 4.90 -16.68
N LEU A 315 2.95 5.55 -17.22
CA LEU A 315 3.17 6.78 -17.95
C LEU A 315 3.58 7.91 -16.99
N PRO A 316 4.50 8.79 -17.35
CA PRO A 316 5.05 9.79 -16.43
C PRO A 316 4.02 10.71 -15.74
N THR A 317 2.96 11.03 -16.45
CA THR A 317 1.89 11.93 -15.96
C THR A 317 0.69 11.21 -15.39
N LEU A 318 0.67 9.86 -15.47
CA LEU A 318 -0.50 9.07 -15.16
C LEU A 318 -0.19 8.08 -14.04
N ILE A 319 -0.92 8.20 -12.95
CA ILE A 319 -0.82 7.30 -11.81
C ILE A 319 -2.20 6.86 -11.35
N HIS A 320 -2.55 5.60 -11.69
CA HIS A 320 -3.80 4.97 -11.31
C HIS A 320 -5.04 5.78 -11.70
N THR A 321 -6.21 5.38 -11.27
CA THR A 321 -7.48 6.04 -11.58
C THR A 321 -7.55 7.51 -11.14
N ARG A 322 -6.70 7.93 -10.22
CA ARG A 322 -6.66 9.33 -9.75
C ARG A 322 -6.27 10.32 -10.85
N SER A 323 -5.42 9.90 -11.77
CA SER A 323 -4.99 10.75 -12.89
C SER A 323 -6.14 11.14 -13.81
N ALA A 324 -7.14 10.30 -13.94
CA ALA A 324 -8.31 10.55 -14.75
C ALA A 324 -9.20 11.71 -14.24
N ASN A 325 -9.02 12.15 -13.00
CA ASN A 325 -9.77 13.26 -12.43
C ASN A 325 -9.04 14.61 -12.51
N ALA A 326 -7.75 14.62 -12.84
CA ALA A 326 -6.95 15.81 -12.85
C ALA A 326 -6.89 16.40 -14.26
N LYS A 327 -7.66 17.45 -14.50
CA LYS A 327 -7.77 18.10 -15.82
C LYS A 327 -6.43 18.38 -16.49
N TRP A 328 -5.48 18.94 -15.77
CA TRP A 328 -4.14 19.28 -16.32
C TRP A 328 -3.30 18.06 -16.67
N LEU A 329 -3.39 16.96 -15.91
CA LEU A 329 -2.73 15.71 -16.27
C LEU A 329 -3.37 15.11 -17.52
N TYR A 330 -4.69 15.21 -17.60
CA TYR A 330 -5.46 14.78 -18.75
C TYR A 330 -5.11 15.56 -20.03
N GLU A 331 -4.91 16.87 -19.92
CA GLU A 331 -4.49 17.73 -21.03
C GLU A 331 -3.07 17.38 -21.53
N ILE A 332 -2.18 16.92 -20.65
CA ILE A 332 -0.82 16.53 -21.03
C ILE A 332 -0.80 15.14 -21.69
N SER A 333 -1.52 14.19 -21.13
CA SER A 333 -1.60 12.82 -21.62
C SER A 333 -2.95 12.20 -21.27
N HIS A 334 -3.84 12.14 -22.21
CA HIS A 334 -5.21 11.66 -22.07
C HIS A 334 -5.44 10.27 -22.68
N LYS A 335 -4.40 9.63 -23.19
CA LYS A 335 -4.48 8.30 -23.82
C LYS A 335 -3.56 7.32 -23.14
N ASN A 336 -4.00 6.09 -23.09
CA ASN A 336 -3.23 4.97 -22.58
C ASN A 336 -3.17 3.85 -23.64
N PRO A 337 -2.54 4.10 -24.80
CA PRO A 337 -2.58 3.17 -25.91
C PRO A 337 -1.85 1.87 -25.59
N VAL A 338 -2.25 0.82 -26.28
CA VAL A 338 -1.54 -0.46 -26.26
C VAL A 338 -0.30 -0.37 -27.12
N TRP A 339 0.86 -0.48 -26.50
CA TRP A 339 2.14 -0.50 -27.20
C TRP A 339 2.33 -1.82 -27.92
N MET A 340 2.69 -1.78 -29.17
CA MET A 340 2.88 -2.95 -30.04
C MET A 340 4.12 -2.79 -30.90
N HIS A 341 4.92 -3.85 -31.02
CA HIS A 341 6.10 -3.82 -31.87
C HIS A 341 5.72 -3.80 -33.37
N PRO A 342 6.45 -3.08 -34.25
CA PRO A 342 6.12 -3.01 -35.67
C PRO A 342 6.06 -4.35 -36.43
N SER A 343 6.79 -5.36 -35.97
CA SER A 343 6.70 -6.71 -36.58
C SER A 343 5.37 -7.37 -36.29
N ASP A 344 4.83 -7.20 -35.09
CA ASP A 344 3.54 -7.75 -34.69
C ASP A 344 2.41 -6.98 -35.33
N ALA A 345 2.52 -5.65 -35.35
CA ALA A 345 1.57 -4.79 -36.03
C ALA A 345 1.41 -5.14 -37.51
N ARG A 346 2.52 -5.34 -38.22
CA ARG A 346 2.49 -5.79 -39.64
C ARG A 346 1.84 -7.17 -39.80
N ARG A 347 2.09 -8.10 -38.86
CA ARG A 347 1.50 -9.44 -38.90
C ARG A 347 -0.02 -9.41 -38.73
N LEU A 348 -0.51 -8.47 -37.91
CA LEU A 348 -1.92 -8.31 -37.58
C LEU A 348 -2.63 -7.27 -38.46
N ASP A 349 -1.93 -6.64 -39.40
CA ASP A 349 -2.43 -5.53 -40.23
C ASP A 349 -2.95 -4.35 -39.41
N VAL A 350 -2.20 -3.98 -38.35
CA VAL A 350 -2.50 -2.90 -37.43
C VAL A 350 -1.57 -1.72 -37.63
N THR A 351 -2.10 -0.51 -37.58
CA THR A 351 -1.36 0.74 -37.59
C THR A 351 -1.60 1.54 -36.32
N THR A 352 -0.73 2.55 -36.06
CA THR A 352 -0.95 3.43 -34.91
C THR A 352 -2.28 4.19 -35.05
N GLY A 353 -3.11 4.08 -34.01
CA GLY A 353 -4.42 4.70 -33.96
C GLY A 353 -5.58 3.73 -34.20
N ASP A 354 -5.31 2.52 -34.72
CA ASP A 354 -6.34 1.53 -34.90
C ASP A 354 -6.85 1.01 -33.57
N LEU A 355 -8.15 0.77 -33.47
CA LEU A 355 -8.76 0.09 -32.34
C LEU A 355 -8.43 -1.38 -32.37
N ILE A 356 -7.88 -1.88 -31.29
CA ILE A 356 -7.55 -3.29 -31.11
C ILE A 356 -8.26 -3.85 -29.88
N ARG A 357 -8.75 -5.07 -30.00
CA ARG A 357 -9.29 -5.85 -28.91
C ARG A 357 -8.18 -6.72 -28.32
N VAL A 358 -7.94 -6.57 -27.03
CA VAL A 358 -7.04 -7.41 -26.25
C VAL A 358 -7.88 -8.32 -25.38
N GLU A 359 -7.77 -9.62 -25.60
CA GLU A 359 -8.60 -10.64 -24.94
C GLU A 359 -7.74 -11.53 -24.05
N THR A 360 -8.27 -11.86 -22.88
CA THR A 360 -7.67 -12.77 -21.90
C THR A 360 -8.73 -13.77 -21.42
N GLU A 361 -8.35 -14.73 -20.60
CA GLU A 361 -9.30 -15.69 -19.98
C GLU A 361 -10.35 -15.02 -19.09
N ILE A 362 -10.06 -13.81 -18.56
CA ILE A 362 -10.95 -13.09 -17.66
C ILE A 362 -11.97 -12.25 -18.45
N GLY A 363 -11.57 -11.74 -19.61
CA GLY A 363 -12.38 -10.85 -20.43
C GLY A 363 -11.53 -10.12 -21.47
N TYR A 364 -12.06 -9.05 -22.03
CA TYR A 364 -11.35 -8.25 -23.02
C TYR A 364 -11.47 -6.76 -22.74
N PHE A 365 -10.59 -5.99 -23.37
CA PHE A 365 -10.70 -4.53 -23.46
C PHE A 365 -10.35 -4.08 -24.88
N ILE A 366 -10.74 -2.86 -25.19
CA ILE A 366 -10.49 -2.24 -26.49
C ILE A 366 -9.77 -0.92 -26.25
N ASP A 367 -8.70 -0.70 -26.98
CA ASP A 367 -7.97 0.57 -26.95
C ASP A 367 -7.21 0.77 -28.27
N LYS A 368 -6.65 1.96 -28.47
CA LYS A 368 -5.84 2.27 -29.64
C LYS A 368 -4.46 1.60 -29.57
N ALA A 369 -4.02 1.12 -30.70
CA ALA A 369 -2.65 0.67 -30.85
C ALA A 369 -1.68 1.85 -30.97
N TRP A 370 -0.52 1.72 -30.35
CA TRP A 370 0.64 2.55 -30.61
C TRP A 370 1.78 1.66 -31.09
N VAL A 371 2.05 1.72 -32.39
CA VAL A 371 3.11 0.94 -33.01
C VAL A 371 4.45 1.61 -32.77
N THR A 372 5.34 0.95 -32.05
CA THR A 372 6.62 1.51 -31.60
C THR A 372 7.70 0.44 -31.46
N GLU A 373 8.94 0.82 -31.79
CA GLU A 373 10.14 0.00 -31.51
C GLU A 373 10.49 -0.06 -30.00
N GLY A 374 9.77 0.70 -29.17
CA GLY A 374 10.00 0.76 -27.72
C GLY A 374 9.54 -0.47 -26.94
N ILE A 375 9.05 -1.51 -27.62
CA ILE A 375 8.60 -2.76 -27.01
C ILE A 375 9.16 -3.97 -27.76
N LYS A 376 9.34 -5.07 -27.05
CA LYS A 376 9.85 -6.32 -27.62
C LYS A 376 8.79 -7.00 -28.50
N PRO A 377 9.15 -7.62 -29.64
CA PRO A 377 8.24 -8.48 -30.40
C PRO A 377 7.58 -9.57 -29.54
N GLY A 378 6.30 -9.85 -29.79
CA GLY A 378 5.51 -10.82 -29.03
C GLY A 378 5.03 -10.31 -27.68
N VAL A 379 5.26 -9.04 -27.38
CA VAL A 379 4.80 -8.38 -26.15
C VAL A 379 3.96 -7.17 -26.49
N ILE A 380 2.85 -7.02 -25.82
CA ILE A 380 2.06 -5.79 -25.79
C ILE A 380 2.08 -5.20 -24.39
N ALA A 381 2.04 -3.89 -24.27
CA ALA A 381 2.09 -3.24 -22.97
C ALA A 381 1.17 -2.03 -22.89
N MET A 382 0.75 -1.73 -21.68
CA MET A 382 -0.03 -0.52 -21.39
C MET A 382 0.19 -0.10 -19.93
N SER A 383 -0.14 1.14 -19.60
CA SER A 383 -0.05 1.63 -18.24
C SER A 383 -1.19 1.03 -17.40
N HIS A 384 -0.85 0.59 -16.20
CA HIS A 384 -1.81 -0.08 -15.33
C HIS A 384 -2.72 0.89 -14.58
N HIS A 385 -3.89 0.40 -14.14
CA HIS A 385 -4.83 1.07 -13.23
C HIS A 385 -5.35 2.43 -13.71
N LEU A 386 -5.29 2.67 -15.01
CA LEU A 386 -5.85 3.86 -15.62
C LEU A 386 -7.29 3.62 -16.09
N GLY A 387 -7.94 4.72 -16.49
CA GLY A 387 -9.30 4.68 -17.00
C GLY A 387 -10.34 4.67 -15.91
N ARG A 388 -11.56 4.66 -16.35
CA ARG A 388 -12.77 4.66 -15.55
C ARG A 388 -13.82 3.80 -16.21
N TRP A 389 -14.67 3.18 -15.42
CA TRP A 389 -15.92 2.70 -15.93
C TRP A 389 -16.88 3.86 -16.17
N ARG A 390 -17.65 3.74 -17.21
CA ARG A 390 -18.85 4.51 -17.33
C ARG A 390 -20.02 3.62 -16.97
N LEU A 391 -20.71 3.94 -15.89
CA LEU A 391 -21.98 3.32 -15.58
C LEU A 391 -23.03 3.92 -16.51
N GLN A 392 -24.00 3.13 -16.91
CA GLN A 392 -25.04 3.55 -17.88
C GLN A 392 -25.77 4.83 -17.42
N ASP A 393 -25.90 5.01 -16.10
CA ASP A 393 -26.57 6.14 -15.46
C ASP A 393 -25.59 7.09 -14.80
N ASP A 394 -24.39 7.14 -15.29
CA ASP A 394 -23.27 7.90 -14.77
C ASP A 394 -23.45 9.41 -14.92
N MET A 395 -24.51 9.96 -14.79
CA MET A 395 -24.81 11.37 -14.54
C MET A 395 -23.78 12.41 -15.07
N GLY A 396 -23.06 12.09 -16.12
CA GLY A 396 -22.12 13.01 -16.77
C GLY A 396 -20.77 13.19 -16.05
N VAL A 397 -20.40 12.26 -15.19
CA VAL A 397 -19.06 12.23 -14.63
C VAL A 397 -18.07 11.97 -15.76
N ASN A 398 -17.03 12.78 -15.79
CA ASN A 398 -15.98 12.66 -16.79
C ASN A 398 -15.46 11.22 -16.85
N PRO A 399 -15.55 10.57 -17.98
CA PRO A 399 -15.17 9.18 -18.13
C PRO A 399 -13.68 8.92 -17.91
N GLY A 400 -12.86 9.92 -17.99
CA GLY A 400 -11.41 9.72 -17.88
C GLY A 400 -10.86 8.92 -19.07
N MET A 401 -9.74 8.27 -18.86
CA MET A 401 -9.03 7.54 -19.92
C MET A 401 -9.57 6.14 -20.09
N SER A 402 -9.77 5.72 -21.31
CA SER A 402 -10.16 4.35 -21.62
C SER A 402 -8.99 3.39 -21.41
N ASN A 403 -9.20 2.53 -20.51
CA ASN A 403 -8.33 1.40 -20.23
C ASN A 403 -9.16 0.34 -19.54
N VAL A 404 -10.31 0.13 -20.09
CA VAL A 404 -11.31 -0.65 -19.41
C VAL A 404 -11.18 -2.07 -19.87
N ALA A 405 -10.92 -2.97 -18.95
CA ALA A 405 -11.30 -4.35 -19.13
C ALA A 405 -12.83 -4.36 -19.28
N THR A 406 -13.28 -4.50 -20.48
CA THR A 406 -14.68 -4.69 -20.76
C THR A 406 -15.00 -6.13 -20.42
N LEU A 407 -15.89 -6.26 -19.57
CA LEU A 407 -16.40 -7.51 -19.08
C LEU A 407 -17.66 -7.82 -19.86
N GLU A 408 -17.62 -8.82 -20.68
CA GLU A 408 -18.82 -9.36 -21.27
C GLU A 408 -19.62 -10.14 -20.24
N GLU A 409 -20.93 -9.99 -20.32
CA GLU A 409 -21.86 -10.90 -19.70
C GLU A 409 -21.71 -12.25 -20.38
N ASP A 410 -21.51 -13.28 -19.61
CA ASP A 410 -21.75 -14.61 -20.11
C ASP A 410 -23.24 -14.78 -20.37
N ASP A 411 -23.58 -15.71 -21.24
CA ASP A 411 -24.96 -16.04 -21.61
C ASP A 411 -25.83 -16.53 -20.43
N GLN A 412 -25.31 -16.48 -19.20
CA GLN A 412 -25.98 -16.97 -18.00
C GLN A 412 -26.35 -15.86 -17.00
N GLY A 413 -26.28 -14.59 -17.42
CA GLY A 413 -26.75 -13.47 -16.62
C GLY A 413 -25.75 -12.99 -15.59
N GLY A 414 -24.48 -13.25 -15.80
CA GLY A 414 -23.37 -12.62 -15.09
C GLY A 414 -23.49 -11.11 -15.25
N ASN A 415 -23.22 -10.36 -14.22
CA ASN A 415 -23.40 -8.93 -14.17
C ASN A 415 -22.67 -8.22 -15.31
N LYS A 416 -23.41 -7.78 -16.32
CA LYS A 416 -22.95 -6.66 -17.13
C LYS A 416 -22.80 -5.47 -16.19
N LEU A 417 -21.61 -5.24 -15.77
CA LEU A 417 -21.17 -3.90 -15.59
C LEU A 417 -21.33 -3.28 -16.97
N ASN A 418 -22.12 -2.23 -17.08
CA ASN A 418 -22.29 -1.52 -18.33
C ASN A 418 -20.95 -0.99 -18.80
N ILE A 419 -20.24 -1.89 -19.35
CA ILE A 419 -18.97 -1.68 -19.90
C ILE A 419 -19.27 -1.16 -21.28
N ILE A 420 -18.69 -0.04 -21.47
CA ILE A 420 -18.64 0.71 -22.68
C ILE A 420 -18.53 -0.25 -23.86
N LYS A 421 -19.54 -0.28 -24.68
CA LYS A 421 -19.48 -0.93 -25.97
C LYS A 421 -18.33 -0.36 -26.77
N GLU A 422 -17.77 -1.13 -27.67
CA GLU A 422 -16.59 -0.77 -28.47
C GLU A 422 -16.61 0.67 -29.00
N ALA A 423 -17.73 1.10 -29.57
CA ALA A 423 -17.87 2.45 -30.10
C ALA A 423 -17.94 3.52 -29.02
N GLU A 424 -18.62 3.25 -27.92
CA GLU A 424 -18.80 4.21 -26.85
C GLU A 424 -17.50 4.41 -26.05
N ALA A 425 -16.69 3.38 -25.88
CA ALA A 425 -15.38 3.50 -25.23
C ALA A 425 -14.51 4.53 -25.93
N TRP A 426 -14.59 4.56 -27.23
CA TRP A 426 -13.79 5.44 -28.04
C TRP A 426 -14.29 6.89 -28.00
N GLU A 427 -15.57 7.09 -28.26
CA GLU A 427 -16.18 8.41 -28.27
C GLU A 427 -16.14 9.10 -26.90
N THR A 428 -16.14 8.31 -25.86
CA THR A 428 -16.14 8.82 -24.47
C THR A 428 -14.79 9.31 -24.01
N PHE A 429 -13.71 8.86 -24.63
CA PHE A 429 -12.35 9.10 -24.15
C PHE A 429 -11.50 9.97 -25.08
N ASP A 430 -12.04 10.40 -26.18
CA ASP A 430 -11.40 11.36 -27.04
C ASP A 430 -11.80 12.79 -26.60
N PRO A 431 -10.88 13.58 -26.07
CA PRO A 431 -11.20 14.94 -25.61
C PRO A 431 -11.59 15.87 -26.74
N ASP A 432 -11.30 15.48 -27.99
CA ASP A 432 -11.67 16.27 -29.17
C ASP A 432 -13.12 16.01 -29.61
N THR A 433 -13.76 14.99 -29.03
CA THR A 433 -15.15 14.59 -29.33
C THR A 433 -16.12 14.74 -28.17
N SER A 434 -15.65 15.18 -27.00
CA SER A 434 -16.49 15.38 -25.80
C SER A 434 -16.80 16.84 -25.53
#